data_a16b8f95f24bf6bd96d7faa76b24d179
#
_entry.id   a16b8f95f24bf6bd96d7faa76b24d179
#
_cell.length_a   1.000
_cell.length_b   1.000
_cell.length_c   1.000
_cell.angle_alpha   90.00
_cell.angle_beta   90.00
_cell.angle_gamma   90.00
#
_symmetry.space_group_name_H-M   'P 1'
#
loop_
_entity.id
_entity.type
_entity.pdbx_description
1 polymer ?
#
loop_
_entity_poly.entity_id
_entity_poly.type
_entity_poly.pdbx_seq_one_letter_code
_entity_poly.pdbx_strand_id
1 'polypeptide(L)'
;MVRSFVENEVDPQALQYNREEKFNAGVFNRLGELGLLGVTVNPEYGGSGMDATAACIVHEELSAADPALCLVSCLAHSMLFVNNLDQNGSHEQRLKFLPPACEGTAIAGMCMSEPGAGTDVLGMTTKAVASSDGSSFKIDGAKMWITNGTVDGVTTGDVFLVYARTGPGRQDISMFLVEKARTSSKHSRRGTEGFKLGQKIEGKCGMRASMTAELVFDGVGRENLVGEENGALLCMMRNLEIERVTLAAMGLGIASRRCIEAMNAYGKERKAFGNPINTFGQMQKHIADSYAEYMAGKYYVYGVAADLDLSSAGNGLDADGTKLYCTTMAKNVADRAMQVLGGYGYCDEYQVERLWRDAKLLEIGGGTLEAHHKNMVRDLAKNVVTLP
;
A
#
# COMPACT_ATOMS: atom_id res chain seq x y z
N MET A 1 13.31 11.92 12.67
CA MET A 1 13.09 12.63 11.41
C MET A 1 11.64 12.38 10.93
N VAL A 2 11.22 11.14 10.56
CA VAL A 2 9.89 10.87 9.98
C VAL A 2 8.74 11.37 10.84
N ARG A 3 8.73 11.08 12.16
CA ARG A 3 7.70 11.57 13.10
C ARG A 3 7.56 13.09 13.07
N SER A 4 8.67 13.83 13.17
CA SER A 4 8.63 15.29 13.14
C SER A 4 8.09 15.85 11.82
N PHE A 5 8.44 15.22 10.69
CA PHE A 5 7.88 15.57 9.40
C PHE A 5 6.37 15.32 9.36
N VAL A 6 5.93 14.17 9.85
CA VAL A 6 4.51 13.80 9.88
C VAL A 6 3.70 14.77 10.73
N GLU A 7 4.18 15.11 11.91
CA GLU A 7 3.49 16.02 12.84
C GLU A 7 3.41 17.47 12.31
N ASN A 8 4.43 17.93 11.59
CA ASN A 8 4.52 19.33 11.17
C ASN A 8 4.00 19.57 9.73
N GLU A 9 4.15 18.60 8.82
CA GLU A 9 3.84 18.82 7.40
C GLU A 9 2.67 17.95 6.90
N VAL A 10 2.45 16.74 7.46
CA VAL A 10 1.38 15.83 6.98
C VAL A 10 0.09 16.03 7.73
N ASP A 11 0.14 15.91 9.06
CA ASP A 11 -1.03 15.90 9.93
C ASP A 11 -1.94 17.14 9.79
N PRO A 12 -1.41 18.36 9.71
CA PRO A 12 -2.24 19.56 9.56
C PRO A 12 -3.11 19.58 8.29
N GLN A 13 -2.74 18.80 7.27
CA GLN A 13 -3.40 18.79 5.95
C GLN A 13 -4.29 17.55 5.74
N ALA A 14 -4.07 16.48 6.48
CA ALA A 14 -4.68 15.16 6.22
C ALA A 14 -6.22 15.19 6.14
N LEU A 15 -6.87 15.89 7.07
CA LEU A 15 -8.33 15.99 7.08
C LEU A 15 -8.88 16.72 5.85
N GLN A 16 -8.24 17.81 5.45
CA GLN A 16 -8.66 18.59 4.29
C GLN A 16 -8.60 17.75 3.01
N TYR A 17 -7.45 17.11 2.74
CA TYR A 17 -7.30 16.28 1.54
C TYR A 17 -8.24 15.06 1.53
N ASN A 18 -8.53 14.50 2.71
CA ASN A 18 -9.52 13.43 2.84
C ASN A 18 -10.94 13.90 2.49
N ARG A 19 -11.37 15.08 3.00
CA ARG A 19 -12.68 15.67 2.68
C ARG A 19 -12.83 16.02 1.21
N GLU A 20 -11.77 16.55 0.60
CA GLU A 20 -11.74 16.94 -0.80
C GLU A 20 -11.55 15.77 -1.76
N GLU A 21 -11.24 14.58 -1.24
CA GLU A 21 -10.90 13.39 -2.02
C GLU A 21 -9.79 13.65 -3.05
N LYS A 22 -8.73 14.35 -2.61
CA LYS A 22 -7.62 14.79 -3.47
C LYS A 22 -6.27 14.21 -3.04
N PHE A 23 -5.43 13.97 -4.03
CA PHE A 23 -4.04 13.59 -3.83
C PHE A 23 -3.20 14.78 -3.37
N ASN A 24 -2.41 14.60 -2.31
CA ASN A 24 -1.49 15.62 -1.82
C ASN A 24 -0.13 15.54 -2.52
N ALA A 25 -0.04 16.10 -3.73
CA ALA A 25 1.19 16.10 -4.51
C ALA A 25 2.34 16.85 -3.81
N GLY A 26 2.03 17.90 -3.05
CA GLY A 26 3.05 18.68 -2.33
C GLY A 26 3.78 17.82 -1.29
N VAL A 27 3.03 17.10 -0.47
CA VAL A 27 3.62 16.20 0.54
C VAL A 27 4.27 14.98 -0.12
N PHE A 28 3.72 14.46 -1.23
CA PHE A 28 4.36 13.38 -1.98
C PHE A 28 5.76 13.76 -2.46
N ASN A 29 5.93 14.95 -3.04
CA ASN A 29 7.23 15.44 -3.47
C ASN A 29 8.19 15.62 -2.28
N ARG A 30 7.68 16.13 -1.14
CA ARG A 30 8.49 16.24 0.10
C ARG A 30 8.98 14.89 0.61
N LEU A 31 8.17 13.82 0.49
CA LEU A 31 8.62 12.46 0.80
C LEU A 31 9.81 12.03 -0.07
N GLY A 32 9.79 12.39 -1.36
CA GLY A 32 10.92 12.17 -2.28
C GLY A 32 12.18 12.92 -1.83
N GLU A 33 12.07 14.21 -1.56
CA GLU A 33 13.19 15.05 -1.07
C GLU A 33 13.82 14.53 0.24
N LEU A 34 13.01 13.87 1.08
CA LEU A 34 13.46 13.25 2.34
C LEU A 34 13.98 11.81 2.15
N GLY A 35 13.99 11.28 0.93
CA GLY A 35 14.43 9.92 0.61
C GLY A 35 13.46 8.83 1.07
N LEU A 36 12.21 9.17 1.40
CA LEU A 36 11.22 8.25 1.96
C LEU A 36 10.46 7.45 0.88
N LEU A 37 10.58 7.81 -0.40
CA LEU A 37 9.99 7.06 -1.50
C LEU A 37 10.89 5.92 -2.02
N GLY A 38 12.19 5.94 -1.70
CA GLY A 38 13.17 4.93 -2.09
C GLY A 38 13.86 4.26 -0.91
N VAL A 39 13.18 4.06 0.23
CA VAL A 39 13.78 3.58 1.50
C VAL A 39 14.60 2.31 1.32
N THR A 40 14.07 1.31 0.59
CA THR A 40 14.68 -0.01 0.43
C THR A 40 15.55 -0.15 -0.84
N VAL A 41 15.55 0.85 -1.71
CA VAL A 41 16.22 0.81 -3.01
C VAL A 41 17.72 1.03 -2.88
N ASN A 42 18.48 0.36 -3.73
CA ASN A 42 19.92 0.52 -3.80
C ASN A 42 20.31 1.99 -4.06
N PRO A 43 21.27 2.56 -3.30
CA PRO A 43 21.74 3.93 -3.50
C PRO A 43 22.23 4.24 -4.91
N GLU A 44 22.70 3.25 -5.67
CA GLU A 44 23.08 3.39 -7.08
C GLU A 44 21.91 3.95 -7.93
N TYR A 45 20.66 3.65 -7.55
CA TYR A 45 19.45 4.07 -8.27
C TYR A 45 18.67 5.17 -7.54
N GLY A 46 19.31 5.87 -6.60
CA GLY A 46 18.70 7.01 -5.89
C GLY A 46 17.94 6.65 -4.61
N GLY A 47 18.05 5.40 -4.15
CA GLY A 47 17.41 4.96 -2.90
C GLY A 47 18.27 5.16 -1.65
N SER A 48 17.73 4.77 -0.49
CA SER A 48 18.40 4.87 0.82
C SER A 48 19.10 3.58 1.25
N GLY A 49 18.88 2.45 0.58
CA GLY A 49 19.50 1.16 0.85
C GLY A 49 19.18 0.59 2.23
N MET A 50 18.03 0.94 2.79
CA MET A 50 17.59 0.48 4.12
C MET A 50 16.77 -0.82 4.02
N ASP A 51 16.46 -1.40 5.18
CA ASP A 51 15.77 -2.68 5.34
C ASP A 51 14.23 -2.55 5.46
N ALA A 52 13.59 -3.70 5.65
CA ALA A 52 12.15 -3.78 5.88
C ALA A 52 11.71 -3.10 7.18
N THR A 53 12.58 -3.08 8.21
CA THR A 53 12.33 -2.38 9.48
C THR A 53 12.17 -0.88 9.26
N ALA A 54 13.06 -0.28 8.46
CA ALA A 54 12.97 1.14 8.11
C ALA A 54 11.68 1.44 7.32
N ALA A 55 11.32 0.56 6.37
CA ALA A 55 10.05 0.69 5.66
C ALA A 55 8.84 0.64 6.61
N CYS A 56 8.82 -0.29 7.58
CA CYS A 56 7.76 -0.37 8.59
C CYS A 56 7.68 0.89 9.46
N ILE A 57 8.81 1.47 9.86
CA ILE A 57 8.84 2.74 10.62
C ILE A 57 8.15 3.87 9.82
N VAL A 58 8.48 3.99 8.54
CA VAL A 58 7.87 5.02 7.68
C VAL A 58 6.36 4.82 7.56
N HIS A 59 5.91 3.57 7.34
CA HIS A 59 4.50 3.24 7.24
C HIS A 59 3.73 3.47 8.55
N GLU A 60 4.27 3.08 9.70
CA GLU A 60 3.66 3.33 11.02
C GLU A 60 3.53 4.83 11.29
N GLU A 61 4.60 5.59 11.10
CA GLU A 61 4.61 7.02 11.40
C GLU A 61 3.66 7.81 10.48
N LEU A 62 3.70 7.54 9.17
CA LEU A 62 2.89 8.26 8.19
C LEU A 62 1.40 7.94 8.34
N SER A 63 1.05 6.67 8.53
CA SER A 63 -0.36 6.25 8.68
C SER A 63 -0.97 6.63 10.03
N ALA A 64 -0.17 7.03 11.01
CA ALA A 64 -0.69 7.64 12.25
C ALA A 64 -1.39 8.99 11.99
N ALA A 65 -1.01 9.71 10.93
CA ALA A 65 -1.61 10.98 10.54
C ALA A 65 -2.49 10.83 9.29
N ASP A 66 -1.96 10.24 8.21
CA ASP A 66 -2.66 10.09 6.94
C ASP A 66 -2.44 8.71 6.31
N PRO A 67 -3.33 7.74 6.60
CA PRO A 67 -3.27 6.42 5.99
C PRO A 67 -3.43 6.45 4.46
N ALA A 68 -4.21 7.38 3.92
CA ALA A 68 -4.42 7.49 2.48
C ALA A 68 -3.15 7.95 1.75
N LEU A 69 -2.44 8.93 2.31
CA LEU A 69 -1.13 9.34 1.80
C LEU A 69 -0.10 8.21 1.91
N CYS A 70 -0.08 7.47 3.03
CA CYS A 70 0.79 6.32 3.20
C CYS A 70 0.51 5.24 2.13
N LEU A 71 -0.76 4.97 1.84
CA LEU A 71 -1.16 4.02 0.81
C LEU A 71 -0.62 4.40 -0.57
N VAL A 72 -0.76 5.67 -0.99
CA VAL A 72 -0.32 6.12 -2.32
C VAL A 72 1.19 6.23 -2.45
N SER A 73 1.88 6.72 -1.41
CA SER A 73 3.32 7.00 -1.43
C SER A 73 4.16 5.80 -0.99
N CYS A 74 4.00 5.37 0.23
CA CYS A 74 4.89 4.36 0.79
C CYS A 74 4.51 2.95 0.35
N LEU A 75 3.23 2.60 0.29
CA LEU A 75 2.83 1.28 -0.13
C LEU A 75 2.82 1.13 -1.67
N ALA A 76 1.89 1.80 -2.36
CA ALA A 76 1.67 1.56 -3.79
C ALA A 76 2.87 2.01 -4.65
N HIS A 77 3.43 3.17 -4.35
CA HIS A 77 4.58 3.69 -5.08
C HIS A 77 5.88 3.01 -4.63
N SER A 78 6.23 3.10 -3.33
CA SER A 78 7.54 2.62 -2.86
C SER A 78 7.63 1.10 -2.81
N MET A 79 6.69 0.41 -2.15
CA MET A 79 6.82 -1.05 -1.98
C MET A 79 6.36 -1.83 -3.21
N LEU A 80 5.20 -1.46 -3.81
CA LEU A 80 4.66 -2.25 -4.91
C LEU A 80 5.31 -1.96 -6.26
N PHE A 81 5.84 -0.76 -6.47
CA PHE A 81 6.55 -0.41 -7.69
C PHE A 81 8.06 -0.30 -7.48
N VAL A 82 8.54 0.64 -6.66
CA VAL A 82 9.97 1.00 -6.59
C VAL A 82 10.80 -0.18 -6.06
N ASN A 83 10.44 -0.75 -4.91
CA ASN A 83 11.10 -1.94 -4.36
C ASN A 83 11.00 -3.15 -5.30
N ASN A 84 9.84 -3.38 -5.92
CA ASN A 84 9.63 -4.50 -6.82
C ASN A 84 10.51 -4.39 -8.08
N LEU A 85 10.63 -3.19 -8.65
CA LEU A 85 11.49 -2.94 -9.81
C LEU A 85 12.98 -3.03 -9.45
N ASP A 86 13.39 -2.55 -8.26
CA ASP A 86 14.78 -2.68 -7.80
C ASP A 86 15.22 -4.14 -7.71
N GLN A 87 14.32 -5.01 -7.26
CA GLN A 87 14.63 -6.43 -7.09
C GLN A 87 14.55 -7.25 -8.39
N ASN A 88 13.78 -6.83 -9.39
CA ASN A 88 13.45 -7.65 -10.57
C ASN A 88 13.82 -7.01 -11.91
N GLY A 89 14.05 -5.69 -11.93
CA GLY A 89 14.34 -4.97 -13.16
C GLY A 89 15.75 -5.22 -13.70
N SER A 90 15.94 -5.03 -15.01
CA SER A 90 17.28 -4.94 -15.57
C SER A 90 18.00 -3.67 -15.09
N HIS A 91 19.31 -3.62 -15.25
CA HIS A 91 20.10 -2.43 -14.90
C HIS A 91 19.59 -1.18 -15.62
N GLU A 92 19.27 -1.29 -16.91
CA GLU A 92 18.73 -0.19 -17.71
C GLU A 92 17.34 0.27 -17.23
N GLN A 93 16.48 -0.69 -16.87
CA GLN A 93 15.15 -0.39 -16.33
C GLN A 93 15.27 0.35 -14.98
N ARG A 94 16.15 -0.13 -14.10
CA ARG A 94 16.41 0.53 -12.81
C ARG A 94 16.93 1.94 -12.99
N LEU A 95 17.97 2.14 -13.82
CA LEU A 95 18.53 3.47 -14.11
C LEU A 95 17.50 4.45 -14.71
N LYS A 96 16.57 3.95 -15.52
CA LYS A 96 15.57 4.78 -16.16
C LYS A 96 14.44 5.20 -15.23
N PHE A 97 13.94 4.28 -14.41
CA PHE A 97 12.67 4.46 -13.69
C PHE A 97 12.82 4.72 -12.18
N LEU A 98 13.86 4.20 -11.54
CA LEU A 98 14.01 4.34 -10.10
C LEU A 98 14.40 5.75 -9.65
N PRO A 99 15.38 6.44 -10.27
CA PRO A 99 15.75 7.78 -9.80
C PRO A 99 14.56 8.75 -9.75
N PRO A 100 13.80 8.97 -10.85
CA PRO A 100 12.67 9.89 -10.80
C PRO A 100 11.53 9.44 -9.88
N ALA A 101 11.39 8.13 -9.65
CA ALA A 101 10.42 7.61 -8.68
C ALA A 101 10.88 7.86 -7.23
N CYS A 102 12.15 7.59 -6.91
CA CYS A 102 12.70 7.87 -5.57
C CYS A 102 12.69 9.37 -5.22
N GLU A 103 12.92 10.25 -6.22
CA GLU A 103 12.84 11.70 -6.07
C GLU A 103 11.41 12.24 -5.97
N GLY A 104 10.39 11.43 -6.28
CA GLY A 104 8.98 11.84 -6.29
C GLY A 104 8.58 12.67 -7.50
N THR A 105 9.43 12.77 -8.55
CA THR A 105 9.15 13.45 -9.80
C THR A 105 8.35 12.61 -10.79
N ALA A 106 8.27 11.29 -10.57
CA ALA A 106 7.41 10.35 -11.27
C ALA A 106 6.54 9.58 -10.28
N ILE A 107 5.24 9.50 -10.55
CA ILE A 107 4.27 8.76 -9.73
C ILE A 107 4.06 7.38 -10.35
N ALA A 108 4.27 6.35 -9.55
CA ALA A 108 4.23 4.97 -10.01
C ALA A 108 3.23 4.11 -9.23
N GLY A 109 2.85 2.96 -9.80
CA GLY A 109 1.96 2.00 -9.17
C GLY A 109 2.07 0.61 -9.75
N MET A 110 1.30 -0.33 -9.18
CA MET A 110 1.23 -1.72 -9.61
C MET A 110 -0.18 -2.09 -10.04
N CYS A 111 -0.30 -2.80 -11.16
CA CYS A 111 -1.55 -3.22 -11.78
C CYS A 111 -1.67 -4.75 -11.74
N MET A 112 -2.36 -5.27 -10.73
CA MET A 112 -2.59 -6.71 -10.55
C MET A 112 -4.06 -7.07 -10.66
N SER A 113 -4.91 -6.50 -9.80
CA SER A 113 -6.34 -6.81 -9.71
C SER A 113 -7.11 -6.39 -10.95
N GLU A 114 -8.17 -7.14 -11.27
CA GLU A 114 -9.09 -6.90 -12.38
C GLU A 114 -10.53 -6.83 -11.87
N PRO A 115 -11.50 -6.31 -12.66
CA PRO A 115 -12.89 -6.33 -12.26
C PRO A 115 -13.41 -7.72 -11.86
N GLY A 116 -12.93 -8.78 -12.53
CA GLY A 116 -13.30 -10.18 -12.27
C GLY A 116 -12.30 -10.99 -11.43
N ALA A 117 -11.14 -10.42 -11.06
CA ALA A 117 -10.06 -11.15 -10.38
C ALA A 117 -9.39 -10.29 -9.30
N GLY A 118 -9.88 -10.39 -8.06
CA GLY A 118 -9.29 -9.76 -6.87
C GLY A 118 -8.47 -10.77 -6.06
N THR A 119 -9.10 -11.53 -5.16
CA THR A 119 -8.41 -12.56 -4.37
C THR A 119 -7.81 -13.67 -5.24
N ASP A 120 -8.50 -14.05 -6.32
CA ASP A 120 -8.00 -14.98 -7.33
C ASP A 120 -7.20 -14.26 -8.43
N VAL A 121 -6.07 -13.65 -8.07
CA VAL A 121 -5.22 -12.91 -9.01
C VAL A 121 -4.69 -13.77 -10.16
N LEU A 122 -4.50 -15.07 -9.94
CA LEU A 122 -4.07 -16.00 -11.00
C LEU A 122 -5.18 -16.30 -12.01
N GLY A 123 -6.41 -15.87 -11.75
CA GLY A 123 -7.55 -15.89 -12.67
C GLY A 123 -7.63 -14.67 -13.59
N MET A 124 -6.61 -13.81 -13.60
CA MET A 124 -6.59 -12.60 -14.43
C MET A 124 -6.78 -12.92 -15.92
N THR A 125 -7.42 -12.01 -16.63
CA THR A 125 -7.75 -12.11 -18.06
C THR A 125 -6.96 -11.16 -18.94
N THR A 126 -6.35 -10.12 -18.39
CA THR A 126 -5.41 -9.24 -19.10
C THR A 126 -4.31 -10.09 -19.76
N LYS A 127 -4.13 -9.92 -21.07
CA LYS A 127 -3.19 -10.72 -21.87
C LYS A 127 -2.06 -9.86 -22.38
N ALA A 128 -0.89 -10.47 -22.53
CA ALA A 128 0.24 -9.92 -23.26
C ALA A 128 0.63 -10.92 -24.35
N VAL A 129 0.47 -10.52 -25.61
CA VAL A 129 0.75 -11.38 -26.77
C VAL A 129 2.03 -10.92 -27.42
N ALA A 130 2.99 -11.83 -27.60
CA ALA A 130 4.25 -11.53 -28.29
C ALA A 130 4.01 -11.16 -29.76
N SER A 131 4.81 -10.24 -30.29
CA SER A 131 4.88 -9.94 -31.71
C SER A 131 5.41 -11.15 -32.48
N SER A 132 5.19 -11.19 -33.79
CA SER A 132 5.60 -12.31 -34.64
C SER A 132 7.11 -12.55 -34.67
N ASP A 133 7.89 -11.51 -34.42
CA ASP A 133 9.38 -11.55 -34.31
C ASP A 133 9.88 -11.76 -32.87
N GLY A 134 8.97 -11.84 -31.90
CA GLY A 134 9.29 -12.00 -30.48
C GLY A 134 9.94 -10.78 -29.83
N SER A 135 10.03 -9.65 -30.54
CA SER A 135 10.72 -8.45 -30.02
C SER A 135 9.86 -7.62 -29.09
N SER A 136 8.54 -7.88 -29.04
CA SER A 136 7.60 -7.06 -28.30
C SER A 136 6.37 -7.82 -27.83
N PHE A 137 5.63 -7.20 -26.89
CA PHE A 137 4.34 -7.69 -26.40
C PHE A 137 3.26 -6.66 -26.58
N LYS A 138 2.08 -7.09 -26.92
CA LYS A 138 0.87 -6.29 -26.97
C LYS A 138 -0.03 -6.63 -25.80
N ILE A 139 -0.26 -5.67 -24.90
CA ILE A 139 -1.09 -5.86 -23.70
C ILE A 139 -2.55 -5.47 -24.03
N ASP A 140 -3.50 -6.29 -23.60
CA ASP A 140 -4.94 -6.08 -23.78
C ASP A 140 -5.69 -6.51 -22.51
N GLY A 141 -6.56 -5.65 -21.99
CA GLY A 141 -7.36 -5.91 -20.80
C GLY A 141 -7.63 -4.67 -19.95
N ALA A 142 -8.11 -4.91 -18.72
CA ALA A 142 -8.39 -3.84 -17.75
C ALA A 142 -7.94 -4.22 -16.35
N LYS A 143 -7.43 -3.24 -15.61
CA LYS A 143 -7.02 -3.39 -14.21
C LYS A 143 -7.85 -2.46 -13.33
N MET A 144 -8.31 -2.97 -12.19
CA MET A 144 -9.24 -2.29 -11.29
C MET A 144 -8.61 -2.05 -9.92
N TRP A 145 -9.07 -1.02 -9.23
CA TRP A 145 -8.62 -0.61 -7.90
C TRP A 145 -7.16 -0.16 -7.85
N ILE A 146 -6.65 0.41 -8.94
CA ILE A 146 -5.24 0.77 -9.04
C ILE A 146 -4.99 2.08 -8.30
N THR A 147 -4.27 2.00 -7.19
CA THR A 147 -3.74 3.16 -6.47
C THR A 147 -2.72 3.87 -7.35
N ASN A 148 -2.75 5.20 -7.38
CA ASN A 148 -2.01 6.04 -8.33
C ASN A 148 -2.45 5.86 -9.79
N GLY A 149 -3.53 5.12 -10.05
CA GLY A 149 -4.10 4.98 -11.38
C GLY A 149 -4.52 6.32 -12.01
N THR A 150 -4.82 7.29 -11.17
CA THR A 150 -4.96 8.70 -11.56
C THR A 150 -4.33 9.59 -10.51
N VAL A 151 -4.02 10.84 -10.85
CA VAL A 151 -3.48 11.86 -9.91
C VAL A 151 -4.47 13.01 -9.66
N ASP A 152 -5.39 13.23 -10.59
CA ASP A 152 -6.34 14.36 -10.58
C ASP A 152 -7.75 13.96 -11.04
N GLY A 153 -7.98 12.69 -11.35
CA GLY A 153 -9.24 12.16 -11.92
C GLY A 153 -9.27 12.16 -13.46
N VAL A 154 -8.28 12.75 -14.12
CA VAL A 154 -8.17 12.85 -15.58
C VAL A 154 -6.85 12.28 -16.09
N THR A 155 -5.78 12.54 -15.35
CA THR A 155 -4.42 12.14 -15.68
C THR A 155 -4.03 10.87 -14.94
N THR A 156 -3.42 9.88 -15.62
CA THR A 156 -2.86 8.68 -14.98
C THR A 156 -1.56 9.01 -14.24
N GLY A 157 -1.13 8.15 -13.32
CA GLY A 157 0.26 8.11 -12.88
C GLY A 157 1.22 7.92 -14.05
N ASP A 158 2.52 8.04 -13.82
CA ASP A 158 3.53 8.12 -14.89
C ASP A 158 3.98 6.75 -15.39
N VAL A 159 4.07 5.74 -14.50
CA VAL A 159 4.55 4.40 -14.86
C VAL A 159 3.93 3.33 -13.95
N PHE A 160 3.66 2.15 -14.52
CA PHE A 160 3.05 1.04 -13.81
C PHE A 160 3.76 -0.28 -14.09
N LEU A 161 3.87 -1.12 -13.04
CA LEU A 161 4.15 -2.55 -13.18
C LEU A 161 2.84 -3.28 -13.43
N VAL A 162 2.67 -3.85 -14.62
CA VAL A 162 1.45 -4.51 -15.07
C VAL A 162 1.67 -6.01 -15.16
N TYR A 163 0.89 -6.77 -14.41
CA TYR A 163 0.85 -8.23 -14.51
C TYR A 163 -0.13 -8.65 -15.60
N ALA A 164 0.32 -9.47 -16.54
CA ALA A 164 -0.49 -9.95 -17.64
C ALA A 164 -0.17 -11.41 -17.96
N ARG A 165 -1.15 -12.14 -18.49
CA ARG A 165 -1.02 -13.53 -18.91
C ARG A 165 -0.30 -13.60 -20.25
N THR A 166 0.79 -14.37 -20.31
CA THR A 166 1.61 -14.59 -21.50
C THR A 166 1.46 -15.98 -22.09
N GLY A 167 0.85 -16.93 -21.38
CA GLY A 167 0.61 -18.30 -21.84
C GLY A 167 -0.74 -18.86 -21.40
N PRO A 168 -1.04 -20.13 -21.79
CA PRO A 168 -2.31 -20.78 -21.50
C PRO A 168 -2.44 -21.24 -20.04
N GLY A 169 -1.32 -21.48 -19.37
CA GLY A 169 -1.28 -21.96 -17.98
C GLY A 169 -1.71 -20.89 -16.99
N ARG A 170 -2.25 -21.33 -15.85
CA ARG A 170 -2.70 -20.41 -14.79
C ARG A 170 -1.54 -19.61 -14.17
N GLN A 171 -0.33 -20.12 -14.26
CA GLN A 171 0.88 -19.50 -13.73
C GLN A 171 1.69 -18.75 -14.79
N ASP A 172 1.29 -18.82 -16.06
CA ASP A 172 1.98 -18.17 -17.19
C ASP A 172 1.67 -16.67 -17.17
N ILE A 173 2.27 -15.99 -16.21
CA ILE A 173 2.11 -14.56 -15.97
C ILE A 173 3.46 -13.90 -16.04
N SER A 174 3.51 -12.78 -16.75
CA SER A 174 4.68 -11.91 -16.86
C SER A 174 4.39 -10.52 -16.32
N MET A 175 5.43 -9.77 -16.02
CA MET A 175 5.35 -8.42 -15.48
C MET A 175 5.96 -7.42 -16.46
N PHE A 176 5.28 -6.31 -16.71
CA PHE A 176 5.66 -5.33 -17.71
C PHE A 176 5.66 -3.91 -17.15
N LEU A 177 6.61 -3.08 -17.59
CA LEU A 177 6.58 -1.63 -17.39
C LEU A 177 5.72 -0.96 -18.44
N VAL A 178 4.71 -0.21 -18.03
CA VAL A 178 3.86 0.58 -18.92
C VAL A 178 3.94 2.05 -18.53
N GLU A 179 4.45 2.88 -19.44
CA GLU A 179 4.60 4.32 -19.21
C GLU A 179 3.40 5.10 -19.74
N LYS A 180 3.02 6.16 -19.02
CA LYS A 180 2.09 7.17 -19.51
C LYS A 180 2.59 7.81 -20.80
N ALA A 181 1.67 8.12 -21.71
CA ALA A 181 1.97 8.89 -22.91
C ALA A 181 2.54 10.28 -22.55
N ARG A 182 3.81 10.54 -22.90
CA ARG A 182 4.40 11.88 -22.79
C ARG A 182 3.96 12.73 -23.98
N THR A 183 3.08 13.69 -23.76
CA THR A 183 2.78 14.74 -24.73
C THR A 183 3.92 15.77 -24.73
N SER A 184 5.04 15.45 -25.37
CA SER A 184 6.09 16.44 -25.63
C SER A 184 6.10 16.80 -27.09
N SER A 185 5.69 18.04 -27.38
CA SER A 185 5.70 18.74 -28.70
C SER A 185 4.82 18.13 -29.81
N LYS A 186 4.33 19.00 -30.70
CA LYS A 186 3.44 18.70 -31.84
C LYS A 186 3.95 17.62 -32.84
N HIS A 187 5.13 17.03 -32.62
CA HIS A 187 5.78 16.09 -33.55
C HIS A 187 6.28 14.79 -32.90
N SER A 188 6.07 14.55 -31.60
CA SER A 188 6.50 13.32 -30.93
C SER A 188 5.43 12.83 -29.99
N ARG A 189 4.49 12.04 -30.51
CA ARG A 189 3.62 11.18 -29.70
C ARG A 189 4.47 9.99 -29.18
N ARG A 190 5.28 10.23 -28.16
CA ARG A 190 5.94 9.15 -27.40
C ARG A 190 5.13 8.87 -26.15
N GLY A 191 4.27 7.89 -26.24
CA GLY A 191 3.49 7.37 -25.15
C GLY A 191 2.86 6.08 -25.57
N THR A 192 2.43 5.28 -24.61
CA THR A 192 1.82 3.99 -24.90
C THR A 192 0.45 4.21 -25.51
N GLU A 193 0.36 4.12 -26.83
CA GLU A 193 -0.89 4.19 -27.57
C GLU A 193 -1.80 3.06 -27.05
N GLY A 194 -3.07 3.36 -26.71
CA GLY A 194 -4.01 2.38 -26.16
C GLY A 194 -4.01 2.23 -24.63
N PHE A 195 -3.06 2.85 -23.90
CA PHE A 195 -3.13 2.95 -22.44
C PHE A 195 -3.90 4.19 -22.01
N LYS A 196 -4.97 4.00 -21.23
CA LYS A 196 -5.85 5.10 -20.81
C LYS A 196 -6.46 4.85 -19.43
N LEU A 197 -6.85 5.95 -18.80
CA LEU A 197 -7.73 5.94 -17.65
C LEU A 197 -9.10 5.40 -18.07
N GLY A 198 -9.60 4.36 -17.40
CA GLY A 198 -10.95 3.87 -17.53
C GLY A 198 -11.90 4.79 -16.75
N GLN A 199 -11.96 4.61 -15.46
CA GLN A 199 -12.74 5.48 -14.57
C GLN A 199 -11.99 5.75 -13.27
N LYS A 200 -12.17 6.93 -12.70
CA LYS A 200 -11.82 7.24 -11.31
C LYS A 200 -12.79 6.53 -10.38
N ILE A 201 -12.28 5.92 -9.32
CA ILE A 201 -13.12 5.30 -8.28
C ILE A 201 -13.41 6.37 -7.22
N GLU A 202 -14.67 6.77 -7.14
CA GLU A 202 -15.18 7.78 -6.21
C GLU A 202 -16.05 7.17 -5.11
N GLY A 203 -16.33 7.94 -4.06
CA GLY A 203 -17.23 7.55 -2.97
C GLY A 203 -16.72 6.37 -2.14
N LYS A 204 -15.41 6.21 -2.02
CA LYS A 204 -14.82 5.17 -1.16
C LYS A 204 -15.21 5.38 0.31
N CYS A 205 -15.37 4.29 1.04
CA CYS A 205 -15.63 4.33 2.49
C CYS A 205 -14.50 5.08 3.22
N GLY A 206 -13.26 4.65 3.03
CA GLY A 206 -12.04 5.22 3.57
C GLY A 206 -10.97 5.44 2.52
N MET A 207 -9.78 5.83 2.96
CA MET A 207 -8.63 6.15 2.07
C MET A 207 -9.04 7.13 0.95
N ARG A 208 -9.88 8.11 1.28
CA ARG A 208 -10.53 8.96 0.27
C ARG A 208 -9.55 9.83 -0.50
N ALA A 209 -8.47 10.28 0.14
CA ALA A 209 -7.39 11.02 -0.51
C ALA A 209 -6.47 10.15 -1.37
N SER A 210 -6.65 8.81 -1.38
CA SER A 210 -5.94 7.94 -2.32
C SER A 210 -6.63 7.95 -3.68
N MET A 211 -5.88 8.34 -4.72
CA MET A 211 -6.42 8.40 -6.07
C MET A 211 -6.39 7.01 -6.71
N THR A 212 -7.55 6.42 -6.79
CA THR A 212 -7.77 5.04 -7.24
C THR A 212 -8.53 5.02 -8.56
N ALA A 213 -8.12 4.18 -9.51
CA ALA A 213 -8.76 4.14 -10.82
C ALA A 213 -8.79 2.73 -11.43
N GLU A 214 -9.63 2.59 -12.45
CA GLU A 214 -9.52 1.56 -13.48
C GLU A 214 -8.54 2.03 -14.56
N LEU A 215 -7.67 1.13 -15.00
CA LEU A 215 -6.76 1.34 -16.12
C LEU A 215 -7.07 0.36 -17.24
N VAL A 216 -7.18 0.86 -18.46
CA VAL A 216 -7.54 0.06 -19.66
C VAL A 216 -6.35 0.03 -20.61
N PHE A 217 -6.06 -1.17 -21.09
CA PHE A 217 -5.02 -1.47 -22.06
C PHE A 217 -5.70 -2.00 -23.32
N ASP A 218 -5.51 -1.32 -24.45
CA ASP A 218 -6.11 -1.65 -25.76
C ASP A 218 -4.99 -1.71 -26.79
N GLY A 219 -4.34 -2.85 -26.88
CA GLY A 219 -3.23 -3.05 -27.78
C GLY A 219 -1.98 -2.25 -27.43
N VAL A 220 -1.75 -2.01 -26.17
CA VAL A 220 -0.56 -1.29 -25.68
C VAL A 220 0.70 -2.04 -26.09
N GLY A 221 1.40 -1.54 -27.10
CA GLY A 221 2.57 -2.13 -27.72
C GLY A 221 3.88 -1.51 -27.26
N ARG A 222 4.23 -1.60 -25.97
CA ARG A 222 5.59 -1.36 -25.50
C ARG A 222 5.98 -2.24 -24.32
N GLU A 223 7.05 -2.75 -24.48
CA GLU A 223 7.84 -3.86 -24.14
C GLU A 223 8.85 -3.51 -23.09
N ASN A 224 8.45 -3.53 -21.89
CA ASN A 224 9.43 -3.58 -20.84
C ASN A 224 9.09 -4.79 -19.98
N LEU A 225 9.34 -5.98 -20.51
CA LEU A 225 9.28 -7.20 -19.73
C LEU A 225 10.24 -7.05 -18.54
N VAL A 226 9.74 -7.26 -17.33
CA VAL A 226 10.52 -7.22 -16.09
C VAL A 226 10.74 -8.65 -15.61
N GLY A 227 12.00 -9.02 -15.45
CA GLY A 227 12.37 -10.41 -15.16
C GLY A 227 12.18 -11.34 -16.36
N GLU A 228 11.87 -12.60 -16.09
CA GLU A 228 11.68 -13.64 -17.11
C GLU A 228 10.23 -13.73 -17.58
N GLU A 229 10.02 -14.11 -18.84
CA GLU A 229 8.69 -14.44 -19.36
C GLU A 229 8.10 -15.62 -18.56
N ASN A 230 6.85 -15.51 -18.15
CA ASN A 230 6.16 -16.45 -17.24
C ASN A 230 6.79 -16.56 -15.83
N GLY A 231 7.74 -15.68 -15.48
CA GLY A 231 8.43 -15.67 -14.20
C GLY A 231 7.81 -14.79 -13.10
N ALA A 232 6.73 -14.08 -13.41
CA ALA A 232 6.18 -13.07 -12.50
C ALA A 232 5.63 -13.63 -11.18
N LEU A 233 5.31 -14.93 -11.10
CA LEU A 233 4.78 -15.54 -9.88
C LEU A 233 5.76 -15.44 -8.70
N LEU A 234 7.04 -15.69 -8.91
CA LEU A 234 8.07 -15.57 -7.87
C LEU A 234 8.26 -14.12 -7.42
N CYS A 235 8.29 -13.19 -8.38
CA CYS A 235 8.37 -11.77 -8.11
C CYS A 235 7.17 -11.29 -7.27
N MET A 236 5.97 -11.76 -7.63
CA MET A 236 4.73 -11.48 -6.93
C MET A 236 4.78 -12.01 -5.48
N MET A 237 5.15 -13.27 -5.29
CA MET A 237 5.18 -13.91 -3.96
C MET A 237 6.10 -13.15 -3.01
N ARG A 238 7.31 -12.84 -3.44
CA ARG A 238 8.29 -12.08 -2.64
C ARG A 238 7.77 -10.68 -2.32
N ASN A 239 7.26 -9.95 -3.31
CA ASN A 239 6.77 -8.59 -3.09
C ASN A 239 5.53 -8.54 -2.18
N LEU A 240 4.69 -9.57 -2.20
CA LEU A 240 3.54 -9.68 -1.32
C LEU A 240 3.93 -9.87 0.16
N GLU A 241 5.11 -10.41 0.47
CA GLU A 241 5.59 -10.55 1.85
C GLU A 241 5.87 -9.18 2.46
N ILE A 242 6.66 -8.34 1.80
CA ILE A 242 6.92 -6.98 2.30
C ILE A 242 5.65 -6.11 2.31
N GLU A 243 4.77 -6.25 1.31
CA GLU A 243 3.47 -5.55 1.28
C GLU A 243 2.65 -5.87 2.53
N ARG A 244 2.54 -7.12 2.93
CA ARG A 244 1.76 -7.55 4.08
C ARG A 244 2.31 -7.00 5.39
N VAL A 245 3.62 -7.06 5.58
CA VAL A 245 4.29 -6.54 6.77
C VAL A 245 4.15 -5.01 6.87
N THR A 246 4.29 -4.30 5.76
CA THR A 246 4.10 -2.84 5.74
C THR A 246 2.62 -2.42 5.89
N LEU A 247 1.66 -3.20 5.37
CA LEU A 247 0.24 -3.01 5.68
C LEU A 247 -0.07 -3.24 7.16
N ALA A 248 0.58 -4.21 7.80
CA ALA A 248 0.49 -4.41 9.24
C ALA A 248 1.05 -3.21 10.02
N ALA A 249 2.17 -2.62 9.57
CA ALA A 249 2.74 -1.40 10.13
C ALA A 249 1.81 -0.19 9.95
N MET A 250 1.10 -0.07 8.81
CA MET A 250 0.03 0.93 8.65
C MET A 250 -1.07 0.75 9.70
N GLY A 251 -1.46 -0.50 9.98
CA GLY A 251 -2.41 -0.81 11.05
C GLY A 251 -1.93 -0.35 12.42
N LEU A 252 -0.64 -0.50 12.73
CA LEU A 252 -0.05 0.04 13.96
C LEU A 252 -0.17 1.56 14.03
N GLY A 253 0.13 2.28 12.96
CA GLY A 253 0.01 3.73 12.89
C GLY A 253 -1.40 4.22 13.18
N ILE A 254 -2.41 3.62 12.53
CA ILE A 254 -3.83 3.93 12.76
C ILE A 254 -4.23 3.71 14.22
N ALA A 255 -3.86 2.55 14.79
CA ALA A 255 -4.26 2.18 16.15
C ALA A 255 -3.58 3.03 17.22
N SER A 256 -2.28 3.35 17.01
CA SER A 256 -1.41 3.82 18.07
C SER A 256 -1.73 5.23 18.56
N ARG A 257 -1.23 6.23 17.84
CA ARG A 257 -1.24 7.60 18.36
C ARG A 257 -2.61 8.22 18.29
N ARG A 258 -3.24 8.18 17.12
CA ARG A 258 -4.53 8.86 16.95
C ARG A 258 -5.66 8.21 17.73
N CYS A 259 -5.73 6.90 17.77
CA CYS A 259 -6.83 6.23 18.46
C CYS A 259 -6.56 6.07 19.95
N ILE A 260 -5.41 5.48 20.34
CA ILE A 260 -5.10 5.24 21.77
C ILE A 260 -4.81 6.55 22.49
N GLU A 261 -4.04 7.45 21.90
CA GLU A 261 -3.77 8.77 22.50
C GLU A 261 -5.02 9.62 22.59
N ALA A 262 -5.88 9.60 21.58
CA ALA A 262 -7.17 10.31 21.61
C ALA A 262 -8.07 9.78 22.72
N MET A 263 -8.23 8.45 22.85
CA MET A 263 -8.97 7.83 23.94
C MET A 263 -8.43 8.27 25.32
N ASN A 264 -7.11 8.26 25.47
CA ASN A 264 -6.46 8.59 26.74
C ASN A 264 -6.59 10.09 27.09
N ALA A 265 -6.41 10.98 26.12
CA ALA A 265 -6.55 12.43 26.32
C ALA A 265 -8.01 12.79 26.62
N TYR A 266 -8.92 12.37 25.77
CA TYR A 266 -10.35 12.62 25.95
C TYR A 266 -10.89 12.04 27.25
N GLY A 267 -10.45 10.82 27.61
CA GLY A 267 -10.85 10.14 28.83
C GLY A 267 -10.48 10.89 30.11
N LYS A 268 -9.38 11.66 30.12
CA LYS A 268 -8.93 12.50 31.24
C LYS A 268 -9.74 13.79 31.36
N GLU A 269 -10.13 14.37 30.23
CA GLU A 269 -10.79 15.68 30.17
C GLU A 269 -12.31 15.58 30.29
N ARG A 270 -12.91 14.61 29.59
CA ARG A 270 -14.35 14.42 29.55
C ARG A 270 -14.85 13.89 30.90
N LYS A 271 -15.84 14.59 31.46
CA LYS A 271 -16.52 14.17 32.70
C LYS A 271 -17.90 13.65 32.42
N ALA A 272 -18.28 12.59 33.14
CA ALA A 272 -19.62 12.07 33.26
C ALA A 272 -19.89 11.75 34.74
N PHE A 273 -21.09 12.00 35.22
CA PHE A 273 -21.44 11.77 36.63
C PHE A 273 -20.46 12.43 37.63
N GLY A 274 -19.89 13.59 37.23
CA GLY A 274 -18.96 14.37 38.07
C GLY A 274 -17.49 13.91 38.00
N ASN A 275 -17.16 12.80 37.35
CA ASN A 275 -15.81 12.23 37.28
C ASN A 275 -15.26 12.14 35.86
N PRO A 276 -13.94 12.18 35.63
CA PRO A 276 -13.32 11.86 34.34
C PRO A 276 -13.76 10.46 33.88
N ILE A 277 -14.04 10.30 32.57
CA ILE A 277 -14.59 9.03 32.09
C ILE A 277 -13.59 7.88 32.15
N ASN A 278 -12.28 8.14 32.15
CA ASN A 278 -11.25 7.13 32.31
C ASN A 278 -11.21 6.50 33.72
N THR A 279 -12.02 6.97 34.66
CA THR A 279 -12.21 6.34 35.97
C THR A 279 -13.27 5.24 35.97
N PHE A 280 -14.04 5.09 34.89
CA PHE A 280 -15.05 4.06 34.75
C PHE A 280 -14.47 2.78 34.13
N GLY A 281 -14.79 1.62 34.70
CA GLY A 281 -14.20 0.34 34.31
C GLY A 281 -14.39 -0.04 32.84
N GLN A 282 -15.53 0.31 32.22
CA GLN A 282 -15.76 0.08 30.79
C GLN A 282 -14.81 0.87 29.91
N MET A 283 -14.53 2.13 30.26
CA MET A 283 -13.59 3.00 29.53
C MET A 283 -12.15 2.53 29.74
N GLN A 284 -11.81 2.13 30.97
CA GLN A 284 -10.50 1.54 31.30
C GLN A 284 -10.24 0.30 30.46
N LYS A 285 -11.26 -0.58 30.32
CA LYS A 285 -11.15 -1.78 29.48
C LYS A 285 -10.85 -1.42 28.03
N HIS A 286 -11.56 -0.50 27.41
CA HIS A 286 -11.32 -0.10 26.02
C HIS A 286 -9.90 0.42 25.81
N ILE A 287 -9.39 1.26 26.69
CA ILE A 287 -8.05 1.86 26.58
C ILE A 287 -6.97 0.79 26.81
N ALA A 288 -7.11 -0.02 27.87
CA ALA A 288 -6.12 -1.02 28.25
C ALA A 288 -6.00 -2.15 27.21
N ASP A 289 -7.14 -2.71 26.77
CA ASP A 289 -7.16 -3.76 25.73
C ASP A 289 -6.52 -3.22 24.42
N SER A 290 -6.85 -1.98 24.02
CA SER A 290 -6.29 -1.38 22.81
C SER A 290 -4.77 -1.21 22.90
N TYR A 291 -4.26 -0.78 24.04
CA TYR A 291 -2.82 -0.67 24.25
C TYR A 291 -2.11 -2.03 24.23
N ALA A 292 -2.68 -3.04 24.89
CA ALA A 292 -2.11 -4.39 24.93
C ALA A 292 -2.08 -5.03 23.54
N GLU A 293 -3.17 -4.92 22.78
CA GLU A 293 -3.26 -5.43 21.41
C GLU A 293 -2.28 -4.70 20.47
N TYR A 294 -2.16 -3.37 20.59
CA TYR A 294 -1.19 -2.59 19.82
C TYR A 294 0.24 -3.04 20.10
N MET A 295 0.61 -3.20 21.39
CA MET A 295 1.97 -3.63 21.76
C MET A 295 2.28 -5.03 21.25
N ALA A 296 1.33 -5.96 21.33
CA ALA A 296 1.48 -7.31 20.75
C ALA A 296 1.72 -7.24 19.23
N GLY A 297 0.91 -6.45 18.52
CA GLY A 297 1.09 -6.23 17.08
C GLY A 297 2.41 -5.58 16.74
N LYS A 298 2.84 -4.60 17.54
CA LYS A 298 4.11 -3.90 17.33
C LYS A 298 5.31 -4.85 17.40
N TYR A 299 5.38 -5.67 18.45
CA TYR A 299 6.45 -6.66 18.58
C TYR A 299 6.41 -7.69 17.45
N TYR A 300 5.22 -8.11 17.02
CA TYR A 300 5.08 -9.05 15.93
C TYR A 300 5.58 -8.45 14.60
N VAL A 301 5.12 -7.25 14.22
CA VAL A 301 5.54 -6.59 12.98
C VAL A 301 7.05 -6.36 12.95
N TYR A 302 7.61 -5.78 14.01
CA TYR A 302 9.03 -5.46 14.02
C TYR A 302 9.93 -6.69 14.17
N GLY A 303 9.46 -7.75 14.84
CA GLY A 303 10.15 -9.04 14.85
C GLY A 303 10.24 -9.63 13.45
N VAL A 304 9.12 -9.70 12.72
CA VAL A 304 9.12 -10.22 11.35
C VAL A 304 9.90 -9.31 10.40
N ALA A 305 9.78 -7.98 10.52
CA ALA A 305 10.49 -7.03 9.66
C ALA A 305 12.02 -7.12 9.82
N ALA A 306 12.52 -7.43 11.02
CA ALA A 306 13.95 -7.58 11.27
C ALA A 306 14.57 -8.80 10.54
N ASP A 307 13.77 -9.85 10.32
CA ASP A 307 14.21 -11.09 9.68
C ASP A 307 13.80 -11.17 8.19
N LEU A 308 13.08 -10.18 7.67
CA LEU A 308 12.56 -10.19 6.30
C LEU A 308 13.66 -9.87 5.29
N ASP A 309 14.01 -10.86 4.45
CA ASP A 309 14.91 -10.67 3.32
C ASP A 309 14.13 -10.12 2.11
N LEU A 310 14.46 -8.89 1.69
CA LEU A 310 13.82 -8.24 0.54
C LEU A 310 14.17 -8.88 -0.81
N SER A 311 15.24 -9.69 -0.86
CA SER A 311 15.74 -10.31 -2.09
C SER A 311 15.14 -11.71 -2.35
N SER A 312 14.60 -12.36 -1.33
CA SER A 312 14.06 -13.73 -1.42
C SER A 312 12.63 -13.84 -0.85
N ALA A 313 11.89 -14.87 -1.27
CA ALA A 313 10.64 -15.26 -0.64
C ALA A 313 10.91 -16.37 0.39
N GLY A 314 10.21 -16.37 1.52
CA GLY A 314 10.36 -17.39 2.56
C GLY A 314 9.60 -17.07 3.84
N ASN A 315 9.21 -15.83 4.04
CA ASN A 315 8.54 -15.36 5.25
C ASN A 315 7.00 -15.26 5.11
N GLY A 316 6.42 -15.99 4.15
CA GLY A 316 5.00 -15.89 3.81
C GLY A 316 4.07 -16.14 4.98
N LEU A 317 4.38 -17.12 5.86
CA LEU A 317 3.56 -17.45 7.02
C LEU A 317 3.49 -16.29 8.02
N ASP A 318 4.63 -15.73 8.39
CA ASP A 318 4.71 -14.65 9.37
C ASP A 318 4.24 -13.31 8.79
N ALA A 319 4.48 -13.06 7.51
CA ALA A 319 3.94 -11.90 6.81
C ALA A 319 2.40 -11.94 6.76
N ASP A 320 1.80 -13.10 6.46
CA ASP A 320 0.35 -13.30 6.53
C ASP A 320 -0.18 -13.13 7.97
N GLY A 321 0.54 -13.67 8.97
CA GLY A 321 0.19 -13.56 10.38
C GLY A 321 0.19 -12.13 10.90
N THR A 322 1.23 -11.35 10.60
CA THR A 322 1.31 -9.93 11.00
C THR A 322 0.15 -9.13 10.40
N LYS A 323 -0.14 -9.32 9.11
CA LYS A 323 -1.24 -8.62 8.47
C LYS A 323 -2.59 -9.02 9.03
N LEU A 324 -2.85 -10.32 9.16
CA LEU A 324 -4.10 -10.84 9.73
C LEU A 324 -4.39 -10.25 11.11
N TYR A 325 -3.39 -10.23 11.98
CA TYR A 325 -3.53 -9.69 13.33
C TYR A 325 -3.68 -8.16 13.35
N CYS A 326 -2.72 -7.44 12.76
CA CYS A 326 -2.61 -5.99 12.93
C CYS A 326 -3.71 -5.21 12.20
N THR A 327 -4.19 -5.68 11.05
CA THR A 327 -5.26 -4.97 10.33
C THR A 327 -6.60 -5.10 11.03
N THR A 328 -6.91 -6.27 11.59
CA THR A 328 -8.08 -6.49 12.44
C THR A 328 -7.98 -5.70 13.74
N MET A 329 -6.82 -5.71 14.39
CA MET A 329 -6.54 -4.93 15.58
C MET A 329 -6.74 -3.44 15.33
N ALA A 330 -6.20 -2.88 14.24
CA ALA A 330 -6.32 -1.48 13.89
C ALA A 330 -7.78 -1.01 13.79
N LYS A 331 -8.61 -1.78 13.09
CA LYS A 331 -10.04 -1.49 12.97
C LYS A 331 -10.74 -1.56 14.33
N ASN A 332 -10.45 -2.57 15.14
CA ASN A 332 -11.07 -2.74 16.46
C ASN A 332 -10.65 -1.64 17.44
N VAL A 333 -9.39 -1.19 17.39
CA VAL A 333 -8.91 -0.07 18.22
C VAL A 333 -9.56 1.24 17.78
N ALA A 334 -9.69 1.49 16.47
CA ALA A 334 -10.38 2.68 15.96
C ALA A 334 -11.88 2.67 16.33
N ASP A 335 -12.54 1.50 16.30
CA ASP A 335 -13.92 1.33 16.75
C ASP A 335 -14.08 1.67 18.25
N ARG A 336 -13.18 1.17 19.08
CA ARG A 336 -13.16 1.51 20.52
C ARG A 336 -12.91 2.99 20.75
N ALA A 337 -12.06 3.64 19.93
CA ALA A 337 -11.81 5.06 20.03
C ALA A 337 -13.08 5.87 19.74
N MET A 338 -13.82 5.53 18.68
CA MET A 338 -15.12 6.12 18.40
C MET A 338 -16.10 5.93 19.58
N GLN A 339 -16.14 4.73 20.15
CA GLN A 339 -17.01 4.40 21.28
C GLN A 339 -16.66 5.21 22.53
N VAL A 340 -15.38 5.36 22.87
CA VAL A 340 -14.91 6.14 24.02
C VAL A 340 -15.20 7.62 23.87
N LEU A 341 -15.02 8.17 22.66
CA LEU A 341 -15.30 9.58 22.37
C LEU A 341 -16.80 9.85 22.18
N GLY A 342 -17.63 8.82 21.96
CA GLY A 342 -19.07 8.93 21.80
C GLY A 342 -19.46 9.81 20.60
N GLY A 343 -20.38 10.75 20.77
CA GLY A 343 -20.82 11.64 19.69
C GLY A 343 -19.68 12.43 19.04
N TYR A 344 -18.67 12.83 19.79
CA TYR A 344 -17.48 13.49 19.24
C TYR A 344 -16.61 12.54 18.41
N GLY A 345 -16.55 11.25 18.76
CA GLY A 345 -15.86 10.23 17.95
C GLY A 345 -16.58 9.90 16.64
N TYR A 346 -17.88 10.19 16.56
CA TYR A 346 -18.70 9.98 15.36
C TYR A 346 -18.61 11.14 14.36
N CYS A 347 -18.05 12.28 14.80
CA CYS A 347 -17.81 13.47 13.99
C CYS A 347 -16.33 13.54 13.60
N ASP A 348 -16.04 14.22 12.50
CA ASP A 348 -14.69 14.27 11.91
C ASP A 348 -13.69 15.17 12.67
N GLU A 349 -14.13 15.91 13.68
CA GLU A 349 -13.28 16.79 14.49
C GLU A 349 -12.10 16.07 15.15
N TYR A 350 -12.35 14.88 15.73
CA TYR A 350 -11.30 14.05 16.34
C TYR A 350 -10.67 13.08 15.37
N GLN A 351 -11.15 12.98 14.14
CA GLN A 351 -10.65 12.15 13.04
C GLN A 351 -10.62 10.63 13.30
N VAL A 352 -11.07 10.14 14.46
CA VAL A 352 -11.06 8.70 14.76
C VAL A 352 -12.06 7.94 13.87
N GLU A 353 -13.15 8.57 13.44
CA GLU A 353 -14.09 7.99 12.47
C GLU A 353 -13.45 7.79 11.10
N ARG A 354 -12.60 8.74 10.67
CA ARG A 354 -11.81 8.62 9.43
C ARG A 354 -10.86 7.44 9.50
N LEU A 355 -10.13 7.30 10.60
CA LEU A 355 -9.19 6.21 10.82
C LEU A 355 -9.90 4.84 10.86
N TRP A 356 -11.11 4.77 11.42
CA TRP A 356 -11.93 3.56 11.39
C TRP A 356 -12.31 3.16 9.95
N ARG A 357 -12.73 4.12 9.13
CA ARG A 357 -13.04 3.90 7.71
C ARG A 357 -11.79 3.49 6.92
N ASP A 358 -10.66 4.14 7.18
CA ASP A 358 -9.38 3.87 6.53
C ASP A 358 -8.86 2.47 6.92
N ALA A 359 -8.95 2.08 8.19
CA ALA A 359 -8.55 0.76 8.67
C ALA A 359 -9.29 -0.39 7.97
N LYS A 360 -10.54 -0.17 7.55
CA LYS A 360 -11.31 -1.23 6.87
C LYS A 360 -10.68 -1.68 5.56
N LEU A 361 -10.02 -0.78 4.82
CA LEU A 361 -9.32 -1.17 3.60
C LEU A 361 -8.19 -2.18 3.87
N LEU A 362 -7.51 -2.07 5.01
CA LEU A 362 -6.40 -2.95 5.35
C LEU A 362 -6.84 -4.41 5.53
N GLU A 363 -8.10 -4.68 5.87
CA GLU A 363 -8.67 -6.04 5.92
C GLU A 363 -8.98 -6.62 4.53
N ILE A 364 -9.02 -5.78 3.48
CA ILE A 364 -9.43 -6.13 2.12
C ILE A 364 -8.25 -6.13 1.16
N GLY A 365 -7.48 -5.04 1.12
CA GLY A 365 -6.34 -4.85 0.23
C GLY A 365 -5.11 -5.65 0.65
N GLY A 366 -4.21 -5.98 -0.29
CA GLY A 366 -3.03 -6.81 -0.03
C GLY A 366 -3.36 -8.26 0.34
N GLY A 367 -4.52 -8.76 -0.08
CA GLY A 367 -5.14 -10.03 0.31
C GLY A 367 -6.17 -9.86 1.43
N THR A 368 -7.33 -10.52 1.28
CA THR A 368 -8.38 -10.50 2.31
C THR A 368 -7.97 -11.34 3.54
N LEU A 369 -8.61 -11.10 4.68
CA LEU A 369 -8.36 -11.92 5.89
C LEU A 369 -8.52 -13.42 5.62
N GLU A 370 -9.53 -13.79 4.80
CA GLU A 370 -9.80 -15.18 4.42
C GLU A 370 -8.68 -15.77 3.55
N ALA A 371 -8.05 -14.95 2.70
CA ALA A 371 -6.88 -15.37 1.92
C ALA A 371 -5.69 -15.69 2.84
N HIS A 372 -5.45 -14.86 3.87
CA HIS A 372 -4.39 -15.09 4.86
C HIS A 372 -4.66 -16.33 5.70
N HIS A 373 -5.89 -16.53 6.20
CA HIS A 373 -6.28 -17.78 6.90
C HIS A 373 -5.95 -19.01 6.06
N LYS A 374 -6.38 -19.01 4.79
CA LYS A 374 -6.10 -20.12 3.85
C LYS A 374 -4.61 -20.35 3.64
N ASN A 375 -3.84 -19.27 3.42
CA ASN A 375 -2.41 -19.38 3.17
C ASN A 375 -1.67 -19.92 4.39
N MET A 376 -1.91 -19.35 5.57
CA MET A 376 -1.28 -19.78 6.81
C MET A 376 -1.54 -21.26 7.12
N VAL A 377 -2.80 -21.73 7.01
CA VAL A 377 -3.11 -23.15 7.24
C VAL A 377 -2.40 -24.05 6.24
N ARG A 378 -2.34 -23.64 4.96
CA ARG A 378 -1.61 -24.39 3.93
C ARG A 378 -0.12 -24.47 4.23
N ASP A 379 0.49 -23.36 4.69
CA ASP A 379 1.92 -23.28 4.91
C ASP A 379 2.31 -24.01 6.23
N LEU A 380 1.49 -23.94 7.26
CA LEU A 380 1.63 -24.75 8.47
C LEU A 380 1.53 -26.26 8.19
N ALA A 381 0.67 -26.68 7.26
CA ALA A 381 0.53 -28.08 6.88
C ALA A 381 1.73 -28.63 6.06
N LYS A 382 2.45 -27.77 5.34
CA LYS A 382 3.64 -28.15 4.56
C LYS A 382 4.91 -28.23 5.41
N ASN A 383 5.03 -27.34 6.36
CA ASN A 383 6.17 -27.22 7.23
C ASN A 383 5.88 -27.92 8.54
N VAL A 384 6.77 -28.82 8.97
CA VAL A 384 6.81 -29.22 10.38
C VAL A 384 7.32 -28.00 11.14
N VAL A 385 6.41 -27.05 11.44
CA VAL A 385 6.75 -25.87 12.23
C VAL A 385 6.97 -26.34 13.66
N THR A 386 8.19 -26.48 14.06
CA THR A 386 8.56 -26.41 15.47
C THR A 386 8.28 -24.96 15.88
N LEU A 387 7.16 -24.76 16.55
CA LEU A 387 6.91 -23.48 17.21
C LEU A 387 8.10 -23.17 18.14
N PRO A 388 8.59 -21.92 18.14
CA PRO A 388 9.74 -21.53 18.96
C PRO A 388 9.50 -21.71 20.45
#